data_49ad8e43fb632529323bed145e95bd21
#
_entry.id   49ad8e43fb632529323bed145e95bd21
#
_cell.length_a   1.000
_cell.length_b   1.000
_cell.length_c   1.000
_cell.angle_alpha   90.00
_cell.angle_beta   90.00
_cell.angle_gamma   90.00
#
_symmetry.space_group_name_H-M   'P 1'
#
loop_
_entity.id
_entity.type
_entity.pdbx_description
1 polymer ?
#
loop_
_entity_poly.entity_id
_entity_poly.type
_entity_poly.pdbx_seq_one_letter_code
_entity_poly.pdbx_strand_id
1 'polypeptide(L)'
;AMEEAKRQSMKEMAAVYLAEAKRATPTRGIEVRQVSEKEYENSSIAEYSKVKDFNKHGKLNSSDAKVAYKHKGERKFKILHNSEHMKRSWNAGAVEQNGREYKVKVFNTASYASYVNDGHRQQPGRYVPILGKRLVENWVDGLNMAEKAEKETERQSKNILRRNINRVLLRYST
;
A
#
# COMPACT_ATOMS: atom_id res chain seq x y z
N ALA A 1 -32.88 -13.45 4.94
CA ALA A 1 -32.22 -13.30 6.24
C ALA A 1 -30.84 -13.97 6.27
N MET A 2 -30.72 -15.29 6.17
CA MET A 2 -29.42 -15.99 6.21
C MET A 2 -28.49 -15.65 5.05
N GLU A 3 -29.01 -15.45 3.84
CA GLU A 3 -28.27 -14.98 2.68
C GLU A 3 -27.66 -13.59 2.91
N GLU A 4 -28.42 -12.72 3.55
CA GLU A 4 -27.94 -11.38 3.92
C GLU A 4 -26.81 -11.44 4.93
N ALA A 5 -26.91 -12.30 5.97
CA ALA A 5 -25.85 -12.51 6.94
C ALA A 5 -24.55 -13.00 6.28
N LYS A 6 -24.64 -13.95 5.36
CA LYS A 6 -23.49 -14.45 4.60
C LYS A 6 -22.86 -13.36 3.74
N ARG A 7 -23.68 -12.60 2.99
CA ARG A 7 -23.22 -11.50 2.15
C ARG A 7 -22.54 -10.41 2.98
N GLN A 8 -23.11 -10.06 4.13
CA GLN A 8 -22.53 -9.08 5.03
C GLN A 8 -21.20 -9.59 5.62
N SER A 9 -21.14 -10.87 5.99
CA SER A 9 -19.90 -11.49 6.48
C SER A 9 -18.78 -11.43 5.44
N MET A 10 -19.09 -11.68 4.16
CA MET A 10 -18.12 -11.57 3.08
C MET A 10 -17.60 -10.13 2.90
N LYS A 11 -18.47 -9.12 3.01
CA LYS A 11 -18.06 -7.71 2.98
C LYS A 11 -17.12 -7.37 4.13
N GLU A 12 -17.44 -7.84 5.33
CA GLU A 12 -16.60 -7.59 6.52
C GLU A 12 -15.25 -8.32 6.42
N MET A 13 -15.23 -9.55 5.92
CA MET A 13 -13.97 -10.29 5.66
C MET A 13 -13.13 -9.59 4.62
N ALA A 14 -13.72 -9.09 3.53
CA ALA A 14 -13.01 -8.31 2.54
C ALA A 14 -12.44 -7.00 3.10
N ALA A 15 -13.18 -6.35 4.01
CA ALA A 15 -12.68 -5.15 4.70
C ALA A 15 -11.49 -5.45 5.62
N VAL A 16 -11.52 -6.57 6.35
CA VAL A 16 -10.40 -7.05 7.18
C VAL A 16 -9.19 -7.32 6.30
N TYR A 17 -9.37 -8.05 5.19
CA TYR A 17 -8.30 -8.33 4.24
C TYR A 17 -7.68 -7.04 3.71
N LEU A 18 -8.51 -6.09 3.25
CA LEU A 18 -8.03 -4.81 2.73
C LEU A 18 -7.24 -4.02 3.77
N ALA A 19 -7.73 -3.97 5.01
CA ALA A 19 -7.07 -3.27 6.10
C ALA A 19 -5.68 -3.87 6.37
N GLU A 20 -5.60 -5.19 6.43
CA GLU A 20 -4.36 -5.90 6.69
C GLU A 20 -3.38 -5.82 5.52
N ALA A 21 -3.85 -6.01 4.28
CA ALA A 21 -3.04 -5.85 3.08
C ALA A 21 -2.44 -4.43 2.98
N LYS A 22 -3.24 -3.41 3.28
CA LYS A 22 -2.77 -2.02 3.35
C LYS A 22 -1.77 -1.80 4.49
N ARG A 23 -1.96 -2.45 5.64
CA ARG A 23 -1.04 -2.38 6.78
C ARG A 23 0.29 -3.05 6.46
N ALA A 24 0.26 -4.21 5.81
CA ALA A 24 1.44 -4.96 5.39
C ALA A 24 2.17 -4.32 4.20
N THR A 25 1.51 -3.44 3.45
CA THR A 25 2.13 -2.72 2.33
C THR A 25 3.10 -1.68 2.84
N PRO A 26 4.39 -1.76 2.47
CA PRO A 26 5.38 -0.80 2.94
C PRO A 26 5.07 0.59 2.39
N THR A 27 5.09 1.56 3.25
CA THR A 27 5.21 2.95 2.86
C THR A 27 6.68 3.31 2.99
N ARG A 28 7.40 3.43 1.88
CA ARG A 28 8.71 4.08 1.95
C ARG A 28 8.46 5.51 2.40
N GLY A 29 9.16 5.92 3.44
CA GLY A 29 9.23 7.32 3.80
C GLY A 29 9.73 8.11 2.60
N ILE A 30 9.33 9.36 2.50
CA ILE A 30 9.76 10.25 1.44
C ILE A 30 11.27 10.38 1.53
N GLU A 31 11.99 9.81 0.55
CA GLU A 31 13.43 9.98 0.45
C GLU A 31 13.72 11.31 -0.26
N VAL A 32 14.57 12.12 0.33
CA VAL A 32 14.98 13.40 -0.20
C VAL A 32 16.41 13.30 -0.68
N ARG A 33 16.63 13.59 -1.96
CA ARG A 33 17.97 13.65 -2.54
C ARG A 33 18.40 15.10 -2.75
N GLN A 34 19.62 15.45 -2.35
CA GLN A 34 20.20 16.74 -2.73
C GLN A 34 20.41 16.79 -4.24
N VAL A 35 20.03 17.87 -4.88
CA VAL A 35 20.17 18.08 -6.32
C VAL A 35 21.13 19.21 -6.60
N SER A 36 21.73 19.19 -7.81
CA SER A 36 22.58 20.28 -8.30
C SER A 36 21.71 21.47 -8.71
N GLU A 37 22.35 22.65 -8.81
CA GLU A 37 21.72 23.87 -9.28
C GLU A 37 21.08 23.67 -10.67
N LYS A 38 21.84 23.10 -11.60
CA LYS A 38 21.39 22.84 -12.98
C LYS A 38 20.18 21.89 -13.04
N GLU A 39 20.14 20.85 -12.18
CA GLU A 39 19.00 19.93 -12.10
C GLU A 39 17.77 20.65 -11.53
N TYR A 40 17.99 21.58 -10.62
CA TYR A 40 16.92 22.38 -10.05
C TYR A 40 16.33 23.38 -11.06
N GLU A 41 17.16 24.09 -11.81
CA GLU A 41 16.74 25.08 -12.80
C GLU A 41 15.99 24.46 -13.98
N ASN A 42 16.36 23.25 -14.38
CA ASN A 42 15.72 22.50 -15.47
C ASN A 42 14.42 21.77 -15.06
N SER A 43 14.05 21.83 -13.80
CA SER A 43 12.83 21.17 -13.31
C SER A 43 11.63 22.10 -13.39
N SER A 44 10.47 21.57 -13.73
CA SER A 44 9.24 22.37 -13.75
C SER A 44 8.90 22.87 -12.34
N ILE A 45 8.61 24.15 -12.20
CA ILE A 45 8.28 24.81 -10.92
C ILE A 45 7.08 24.13 -10.22
N ALA A 46 6.20 23.46 -10.97
CA ALA A 46 5.07 22.70 -10.45
C ALA A 46 5.50 21.50 -9.57
N GLU A 47 6.72 21.01 -9.72
CA GLU A 47 7.25 19.94 -8.89
C GLU A 47 7.84 20.42 -7.56
N TYR A 48 7.89 21.72 -7.33
CA TYR A 48 8.65 22.35 -6.25
C TYR A 48 7.78 23.16 -5.28
N SER A 49 6.84 22.52 -4.62
CA SER A 49 6.10 23.21 -3.56
C SER A 49 6.87 23.24 -2.24
N LYS A 50 6.62 24.26 -1.42
CA LYS A 50 7.33 24.49 -0.15
C LYS A 50 7.05 23.40 0.88
N VAL A 51 8.02 22.61 1.27
CA VAL A 51 7.93 21.68 2.41
C VAL A 51 8.42 22.35 3.67
N LYS A 52 7.58 22.38 4.69
CA LYS A 52 7.89 23.10 5.92
C LYS A 52 8.81 22.32 6.87
N ASP A 53 8.75 21.00 6.90
CA ASP A 53 9.41 20.23 7.94
C ASP A 53 10.19 19.02 7.44
N PHE A 54 11.51 19.11 7.49
CA PHE A 54 12.42 17.98 7.43
C PHE A 54 12.91 17.65 8.85
N ASN A 55 12.92 16.38 9.19
CA ASN A 55 13.63 15.98 10.41
C ASN A 55 15.16 16.11 10.20
N LYS A 56 15.90 15.96 11.30
CA LYS A 56 17.38 16.06 11.31
C LYS A 56 18.09 15.08 10.36
N HIS A 57 17.38 14.06 9.85
CA HIS A 57 17.89 13.05 8.92
C HIS A 57 17.42 13.30 7.47
N GLY A 58 16.81 14.43 7.16
CA GLY A 58 16.33 14.76 5.82
C GLY A 58 15.05 14.02 5.40
N LYS A 59 14.31 13.43 6.34
CA LYS A 59 13.01 12.80 6.08
C LYS A 59 11.88 13.79 6.35
N LEU A 60 10.84 13.75 5.52
CA LEU A 60 9.63 14.53 5.72
C LEU A 60 8.75 13.89 6.80
N ASN A 61 8.24 14.72 7.70
CA ASN A 61 7.38 14.28 8.80
C ASN A 61 5.90 14.16 8.40
N SER A 62 5.50 14.55 7.18
CA SER A 62 4.11 14.57 6.75
C SER A 62 3.83 13.63 5.59
N SER A 63 2.75 12.84 5.73
CA SER A 63 2.19 11.99 4.68
C SER A 63 1.58 12.76 3.50
N ASP A 64 1.35 14.06 3.66
CA ASP A 64 0.63 14.91 2.69
C ASP A 64 1.54 15.72 1.78
N ALA A 65 2.85 15.51 1.86
CA ALA A 65 3.81 16.21 1.03
C ALA A 65 3.69 15.76 -0.43
N LYS A 66 2.83 16.42 -1.15
CA LYS A 66 2.88 16.45 -2.60
C LYS A 66 4.09 17.30 -2.98
N VAL A 67 5.15 16.65 -3.38
CA VAL A 67 6.35 17.23 -3.97
C VAL A 67 6.78 18.54 -3.34
N ALA A 68 7.93 18.56 -2.79
CA ALA A 68 8.46 19.80 -2.30
C ALA A 68 9.96 19.82 -2.35
N TYR A 69 10.47 20.99 -2.67
CA TYR A 69 11.85 21.34 -2.46
C TYR A 69 11.91 22.34 -1.32
N LYS A 70 12.83 22.11 -0.44
CA LYS A 70 13.16 23.09 0.58
C LYS A 70 14.58 23.60 0.37
N HIS A 71 14.69 24.93 0.37
CA HIS A 71 15.95 25.57 0.63
C HIS A 71 16.25 25.45 2.13
N LYS A 72 17.36 24.79 2.46
CA LYS A 72 18.02 24.98 3.74
C LYS A 72 19.35 25.66 3.44
N GLY A 73 19.35 26.98 3.45
CA GLY A 73 20.42 27.76 2.87
C GLY A 73 20.46 27.60 1.34
N GLU A 74 21.61 27.40 0.76
CA GLU A 74 21.82 27.20 -0.70
C GLU A 74 21.54 25.76 -1.18
N ARG A 75 21.18 24.84 -0.28
CA ARG A 75 21.00 23.43 -0.63
C ARG A 75 19.60 23.14 -1.15
N LYS A 76 19.52 22.52 -2.31
CA LYS A 76 18.28 22.11 -2.99
C LYS A 76 18.09 20.59 -2.93
N PHE A 77 16.88 20.13 -2.68
CA PHE A 77 16.57 18.71 -2.47
C PHE A 77 15.38 18.27 -3.33
N LYS A 78 15.49 17.10 -3.93
CA LYS A 78 14.42 16.44 -4.68
C LYS A 78 13.80 15.32 -3.87
N ILE A 79 12.46 15.28 -3.83
CA ILE A 79 11.72 14.18 -3.24
C ILE A 79 11.61 13.07 -4.27
N LEU A 80 12.13 11.90 -3.92
CA LEU A 80 12.24 10.79 -4.86
C LEU A 80 11.02 9.88 -4.90
N HIS A 81 10.23 9.78 -3.83
CA HIS A 81 9.08 8.87 -3.81
C HIS A 81 7.97 9.32 -2.85
N ASN A 82 6.74 9.31 -3.35
CA ASN A 82 5.53 9.18 -2.54
C ASN A 82 5.00 7.75 -2.76
N SER A 83 5.32 6.83 -1.86
CA SER A 83 5.11 5.40 -2.05
C SER A 83 3.77 4.87 -1.53
N GLU A 84 2.78 5.73 -1.31
CA GLU A 84 1.44 5.25 -0.96
C GLU A 84 0.64 4.73 -2.15
N HIS A 85 1.15 4.87 -3.39
CA HIS A 85 0.46 4.40 -4.59
C HIS A 85 0.04 2.94 -4.46
N MET A 86 0.96 2.04 -4.11
CA MET A 86 0.64 0.61 -3.94
C MET A 86 -0.37 0.37 -2.81
N LYS A 87 -0.25 1.09 -1.71
CA LYS A 87 -1.17 0.98 -0.58
C LYS A 87 -2.58 1.45 -0.94
N ARG A 88 -2.70 2.52 -1.73
CA ARG A 88 -3.99 3.04 -2.22
C ARG A 88 -4.58 2.17 -3.32
N SER A 89 -3.76 1.41 -4.03
CA SER A 89 -4.16 0.55 -5.14
C SER A 89 -4.80 -0.77 -4.74
N TRP A 90 -4.94 -1.06 -3.45
CA TRP A 90 -5.69 -2.20 -2.96
C TRP A 90 -7.20 -1.94 -3.05
N ASN A 91 -7.90 -2.84 -3.73
CA ASN A 91 -9.34 -2.76 -4.00
C ASN A 91 -10.03 -4.08 -3.71
N ALA A 92 -11.32 -4.02 -3.39
CA ALA A 92 -12.20 -5.18 -3.31
C ALA A 92 -13.34 -5.02 -4.30
N GLY A 93 -13.65 -6.08 -5.01
CA GLY A 93 -14.81 -6.16 -5.89
C GLY A 93 -16.11 -6.33 -5.12
N ALA A 94 -17.20 -6.46 -5.86
CA ALA A 94 -18.50 -6.78 -5.30
C ALA A 94 -18.51 -8.22 -4.74
N VAL A 95 -19.43 -8.49 -3.83
CA VAL A 95 -19.72 -9.85 -3.38
C VAL A 95 -20.52 -10.55 -4.46
N GLU A 96 -19.93 -11.53 -5.09
CA GLU A 96 -20.54 -12.42 -6.08
C GLU A 96 -21.12 -13.64 -5.39
N GLN A 97 -22.28 -14.08 -5.84
CA GLN A 97 -22.92 -15.31 -5.38
C GLN A 97 -23.03 -16.28 -6.55
N ASN A 98 -22.51 -17.47 -6.37
CA ASN A 98 -22.67 -18.56 -7.32
C ASN A 98 -23.26 -19.78 -6.58
N GLY A 99 -24.54 -19.97 -6.74
CA GLY A 99 -25.29 -20.98 -5.97
C GLY A 99 -25.19 -20.71 -4.45
N ARG A 100 -24.54 -21.61 -3.72
CA ARG A 100 -24.34 -21.51 -2.27
C ARG A 100 -23.02 -20.84 -1.85
N GLU A 101 -22.18 -20.56 -2.82
CA GLU A 101 -20.86 -19.94 -2.58
C GLU A 101 -20.92 -18.43 -2.72
N TYR A 102 -20.17 -17.77 -1.84
CA TYR A 102 -19.96 -16.32 -1.90
C TYR A 102 -18.48 -16.04 -2.14
N LYS A 103 -18.18 -15.18 -3.08
CA LYS A 103 -16.81 -14.82 -3.45
C LYS A 103 -16.65 -13.31 -3.45
N VAL A 104 -15.49 -12.85 -3.01
CA VAL A 104 -15.04 -11.46 -3.17
C VAL A 104 -13.62 -11.49 -3.71
N LYS A 105 -13.40 -10.78 -4.79
CA LYS A 105 -12.06 -10.61 -5.35
C LYS A 105 -11.40 -9.40 -4.70
N VAL A 106 -10.29 -9.60 -4.00
CA VAL A 106 -9.44 -8.53 -3.51
C VAL A 106 -8.17 -8.50 -4.34
N PHE A 107 -7.75 -7.32 -4.80
CA PHE A 107 -6.64 -7.19 -5.74
C PHE A 107 -5.94 -5.83 -5.58
N ASN A 108 -4.72 -5.77 -6.08
CA ASN A 108 -3.97 -4.52 -6.17
C ASN A 108 -3.80 -4.13 -7.65
N THR A 109 -4.07 -2.86 -7.98
CA THR A 109 -3.99 -2.36 -9.35
C THR A 109 -2.62 -1.82 -9.73
N ALA A 110 -1.68 -1.73 -8.81
CA ALA A 110 -0.31 -1.33 -9.12
C ALA A 110 0.39 -2.43 -9.91
N SER A 111 0.93 -2.10 -11.08
CA SER A 111 1.56 -3.05 -12.01
C SER A 111 2.77 -3.81 -11.42
N TYR A 112 3.39 -3.25 -10.39
CA TYR A 112 4.53 -3.84 -9.69
C TYR A 112 4.16 -4.56 -8.39
N ALA A 113 2.85 -4.67 -8.07
CA ALA A 113 2.38 -5.24 -6.81
C ALA A 113 2.83 -6.70 -6.61
N SER A 114 2.79 -7.52 -7.67
CA SER A 114 3.26 -8.90 -7.62
C SER A 114 4.76 -9.00 -7.32
N TYR A 115 5.57 -8.16 -7.94
CA TYR A 115 7.01 -8.13 -7.67
C TYR A 115 7.34 -7.83 -6.21
N VAL A 116 6.56 -6.94 -5.59
CA VAL A 116 6.74 -6.58 -4.18
C VAL A 116 6.15 -7.65 -3.27
N ASN A 117 5.02 -8.26 -3.66
CA ASN A 117 4.39 -9.31 -2.87
C ASN A 117 5.19 -10.61 -2.86
N ASP A 118 5.56 -11.09 -4.05
CA ASP A 118 6.10 -12.44 -4.26
C ASP A 118 7.64 -12.45 -4.34
N GLY A 119 8.24 -11.27 -4.46
CA GLY A 119 9.66 -11.11 -4.76
C GLY A 119 9.95 -11.15 -6.25
N HIS A 120 11.19 -10.85 -6.61
CA HIS A 120 11.60 -10.83 -8.01
C HIS A 120 13.10 -11.00 -8.20
N ARG A 121 13.45 -11.46 -9.40
CA ARG A 121 14.84 -11.51 -9.82
C ARG A 121 15.39 -10.13 -10.13
N GLN A 122 16.65 -9.94 -9.76
CA GLN A 122 17.45 -8.77 -10.15
C GLN A 122 18.68 -9.22 -10.94
N GLN A 123 19.26 -8.30 -11.68
CA GLN A 123 20.51 -8.52 -12.38
C GLN A 123 21.66 -7.87 -11.58
N PRO A 124 22.50 -8.66 -10.88
CA PRO A 124 23.66 -8.14 -10.16
C PRO A 124 24.58 -7.35 -11.09
N GLY A 125 25.16 -6.29 -10.57
CA GLY A 125 26.02 -5.38 -11.33
C GLY A 125 25.29 -4.30 -12.15
N ARG A 126 23.97 -4.45 -12.39
CA ARG A 126 23.19 -3.42 -13.08
C ARG A 126 23.17 -2.13 -12.24
N TYR A 127 23.55 -1.03 -12.87
CA TYR A 127 23.45 0.29 -12.26
C TYR A 127 22.02 0.83 -12.35
N VAL A 128 21.48 1.30 -11.23
CA VAL A 128 20.16 1.92 -11.16
C VAL A 128 20.33 3.42 -10.90
N PRO A 129 20.16 4.29 -11.92
CA PRO A 129 20.45 5.72 -11.82
C PRO A 129 19.67 6.42 -10.69
N ILE A 130 18.39 6.06 -10.51
CA ILE A 130 17.53 6.61 -9.46
C ILE A 130 18.06 6.32 -8.05
N LEU A 131 18.70 5.16 -7.85
CA LEU A 131 19.26 4.76 -6.57
C LEU A 131 20.73 5.20 -6.42
N GLY A 132 21.38 5.58 -7.50
CA GLY A 132 22.82 5.88 -7.52
C GLY A 132 23.70 4.69 -7.15
N LYS A 133 23.17 3.46 -7.27
CA LYS A 133 23.82 2.21 -6.80
C LYS A 133 23.72 1.10 -7.85
N ARG A 134 24.64 0.13 -7.73
CA ARG A 134 24.53 -1.13 -8.46
C ARG A 134 23.77 -2.15 -7.63
N LEU A 135 22.97 -2.99 -8.31
CA LEU A 135 22.28 -4.12 -7.69
C LEU A 135 23.35 -5.15 -7.26
N VAL A 136 23.19 -5.69 -6.07
CA VAL A 136 24.13 -6.65 -5.49
C VAL A 136 23.55 -8.06 -5.52
N GLU A 137 22.26 -8.17 -5.21
CA GLU A 137 21.57 -9.45 -5.08
C GLU A 137 20.93 -9.87 -6.41
N ASN A 138 20.81 -11.17 -6.62
CA ASN A 138 20.12 -11.75 -7.78
C ASN A 138 18.62 -11.95 -7.51
N TRP A 139 18.18 -11.91 -6.27
CA TRP A 139 16.81 -12.06 -5.82
C TRP A 139 16.47 -11.06 -4.72
N VAL A 140 15.25 -10.55 -4.76
CA VAL A 140 14.66 -9.74 -3.69
C VAL A 140 13.45 -10.49 -3.16
N ASP A 141 13.45 -10.77 -1.85
CA ASP A 141 12.37 -11.47 -1.20
C ASP A 141 11.08 -10.65 -1.19
N GLY A 142 9.97 -11.35 -1.36
CA GLY A 142 8.64 -10.77 -1.30
C GLY A 142 8.22 -10.41 0.12
N LEU A 143 7.28 -9.50 0.21
CA LEU A 143 6.76 -9.05 1.50
C LEU A 143 5.55 -9.87 1.98
N ASN A 144 5.03 -10.77 1.14
CA ASN A 144 3.91 -11.68 1.42
C ASN A 144 2.70 -10.93 2.04
N MET A 145 2.35 -9.78 1.46
CA MET A 145 1.28 -8.92 1.97
C MET A 145 -0.08 -9.57 1.85
N ALA A 146 -0.33 -10.24 0.72
CA ALA A 146 -1.56 -10.97 0.46
C ALA A 146 -1.74 -12.13 1.45
N GLU A 147 -0.70 -12.92 1.67
CA GLU A 147 -0.72 -14.05 2.61
C GLU A 147 -0.96 -13.61 4.06
N LYS A 148 -0.33 -12.49 4.46
CA LYS A 148 -0.56 -11.91 5.80
C LYS A 148 -2.00 -11.48 5.98
N ALA A 149 -2.59 -10.87 4.95
CA ALA A 149 -3.99 -10.46 4.95
C ALA A 149 -4.94 -11.66 4.96
N GLU A 150 -4.63 -12.72 4.24
CA GLU A 150 -5.39 -13.96 4.21
C GLU A 150 -5.42 -14.63 5.59
N LYS A 151 -4.26 -14.85 6.21
CA LYS A 151 -4.15 -15.43 7.56
C LYS A 151 -4.95 -14.66 8.60
N GLU A 152 -4.89 -13.34 8.57
CA GLU A 152 -5.64 -12.50 9.50
C GLU A 152 -7.14 -12.57 9.23
N THR A 153 -7.56 -12.59 7.98
CA THR A 153 -8.96 -12.75 7.59
C THR A 153 -9.49 -14.11 8.01
N GLU A 154 -8.74 -15.17 7.80
CA GLU A 154 -9.10 -16.53 8.23
C GLU A 154 -9.28 -16.59 9.75
N ARG A 155 -8.34 -16.01 10.51
CA ARG A 155 -8.41 -15.92 11.97
C ARG A 155 -9.70 -15.27 12.47
N GLN A 156 -10.17 -14.23 11.78
CA GLN A 156 -11.37 -13.48 12.17
C GLN A 156 -12.66 -14.05 11.58
N SER A 157 -12.59 -14.86 10.54
CA SER A 157 -13.74 -15.31 9.74
C SER A 157 -14.87 -15.94 10.56
N LYS A 158 -14.54 -16.86 11.48
CA LYS A 158 -15.51 -17.55 12.34
C LYS A 158 -16.27 -16.56 13.24
N ASN A 159 -15.59 -15.58 13.79
CA ASN A 159 -16.20 -14.59 14.68
C ASN A 159 -17.09 -13.63 13.90
N ILE A 160 -16.67 -13.20 12.71
CA ILE A 160 -17.46 -12.36 11.82
C ILE A 160 -18.74 -13.08 11.43
N LEU A 161 -18.64 -14.33 11.00
CA LEU A 161 -19.80 -15.13 10.60
C LEU A 161 -20.76 -15.32 11.76
N ARG A 162 -20.27 -15.76 12.93
CA ARG A 162 -21.09 -15.94 14.14
C ARG A 162 -21.83 -14.67 14.52
N ARG A 163 -21.14 -13.53 14.54
CA ARG A 163 -21.75 -12.25 14.89
C ARG A 163 -22.87 -11.86 13.93
N ASN A 164 -22.68 -12.04 12.63
CA ASN A 164 -23.68 -11.67 11.63
C ASN A 164 -24.87 -12.63 11.64
N ILE A 165 -24.68 -13.92 11.87
CA ILE A 165 -25.76 -14.89 12.05
C ILE A 165 -26.59 -14.55 13.31
N ASN A 166 -25.92 -14.30 14.43
CA ASN A 166 -26.61 -13.96 15.69
C ASN A 166 -27.44 -12.66 15.52
N ARG A 167 -26.88 -11.66 14.83
CA ARG A 167 -27.61 -10.40 14.54
C ARG A 167 -28.90 -10.65 13.76
N VAL A 168 -28.88 -11.57 12.81
CA VAL A 168 -30.05 -11.95 12.05
C VAL A 168 -31.04 -12.73 12.94
N LEU A 169 -30.60 -13.72 13.70
CA LEU A 169 -31.47 -14.51 14.59
C LEU A 169 -32.18 -13.62 15.60
N LEU A 170 -31.51 -12.66 16.21
CA LEU A 170 -32.11 -11.72 17.16
C LEU A 170 -33.25 -10.90 16.55
N ARG A 171 -33.18 -10.56 15.25
CA ARG A 171 -34.25 -9.81 14.55
C ARG A 171 -35.53 -10.64 14.32
N TYR A 172 -35.43 -11.96 14.39
CA TYR A 172 -36.58 -12.86 14.18
C TYR A 172 -37.04 -13.55 15.47
N SER A 173 -36.42 -13.23 16.61
CA SER A 173 -36.80 -13.74 17.93
C SER A 173 -37.69 -12.76 18.70
N THR A 174 -37.97 -11.61 18.11
CA THR A 174 -38.94 -10.58 18.57
C THR A 174 -40.16 -10.59 17.69
#